data_c67998a640cff2d8b1b0ddd1f5865f74
#
_entry.id   c67998a640cff2d8b1b0ddd1f5865f74
#
_cell.length_a   1.000
_cell.length_b   1.000
_cell.length_c   1.000
_cell.angle_alpha   90.00
_cell.angle_beta   90.00
_cell.angle_gamma   90.00
#
_symmetry.space_group_name_H-M   'P 1'
#
loop_
_entity.id
_entity.type
_entity.pdbx_description
1 polymer ?
#
loop_
_entity_poly.entity_id
_entity_poly.type
_entity_poly.pdbx_seq_one_letter_code
_entity_poly.pdbx_strand_id
1 'polypeptide(L)'
;MRLLAAFVLCALLMSYWEASARVKNDCPLVWDMAELQQMKENVSNNEEARRIILAADRYCDREPVVVIYQNAITPDKHYYFSSSPYRWPDPSGSGKYIWKDGEVNPDSRKYGSARMIDMAVRCRDLSKAYYLTGDNKYYQAIIKQLKAWFIDDETMMLPTFEYAQVIPGEEGNKGNSAGMIEAYTFNTVIESIRLTNYVKRINRRTMKALQRWFFEFAEDSEDRCGKVFSQANNNISLAFDVTMTNMYLFAGNEKRAKEIADGFVERRINKQILEDGSQPEELSRTNAFSYSVYNLTHIVDFCYLMRYWDNDYYTKHGSRIDKAFDFLQEFAAQPEAYSYKQISGWDICKKDYYIQLSRVKKLRK
;
A
#
# COMPACT_ATOMS: atom_id res chain seq x y z
N MET A 1 -42.04 -18.56 24.48
CA MET A 1 -42.18 -17.40 23.57
C MET A 1 -41.07 -16.34 23.74
N ARG A 2 -40.74 -15.87 24.95
CA ARG A 2 -39.73 -14.82 25.16
C ARG A 2 -38.30 -15.23 24.75
N LEU A 3 -37.89 -16.48 24.95
CA LEU A 3 -36.56 -17.00 24.56
C LEU A 3 -36.38 -17.13 23.04
N LEU A 4 -37.44 -17.53 22.33
CA LEU A 4 -37.42 -17.64 20.86
C LEU A 4 -37.34 -16.24 20.19
N ALA A 5 -38.01 -15.24 20.75
CA ALA A 5 -37.97 -13.87 20.28
C ALA A 5 -36.53 -13.24 20.49
N ALA A 6 -35.88 -13.53 21.61
CA ALA A 6 -34.54 -13.08 21.86
C ALA A 6 -33.50 -13.73 20.91
N PHE A 7 -33.68 -15.01 20.58
CA PHE A 7 -32.80 -15.73 19.64
C PHE A 7 -32.94 -15.19 18.20
N VAL A 8 -34.18 -14.90 17.78
CA VAL A 8 -34.48 -14.31 16.46
C VAL A 8 -33.93 -12.87 16.38
N LEU A 9 -34.07 -12.09 17.46
CA LEU A 9 -33.54 -10.72 17.51
C LEU A 9 -32.00 -10.71 17.46
N CYS A 10 -31.32 -11.60 18.19
CA CYS A 10 -29.87 -11.78 18.14
C CYS A 10 -29.39 -12.24 16.75
N ALA A 11 -30.11 -13.16 16.10
CA ALA A 11 -29.79 -13.60 14.74
C ALA A 11 -29.99 -12.49 13.72
N LEU A 12 -31.04 -11.66 13.84
CA LEU A 12 -31.27 -10.51 13.00
C LEU A 12 -30.24 -9.40 13.25
N LEU A 13 -29.85 -9.15 14.47
CA LEU A 13 -28.80 -8.19 14.81
C LEU A 13 -27.43 -8.65 14.31
N MET A 14 -27.08 -9.94 14.41
CA MET A 14 -25.87 -10.51 13.85
C MET A 14 -25.87 -10.44 12.32
N SER A 15 -26.99 -10.77 11.67
CA SER A 15 -27.10 -10.67 10.22
C SER A 15 -27.04 -9.21 9.72
N TYR A 16 -27.61 -8.26 10.48
CA TYR A 16 -27.50 -6.82 10.20
C TYR A 16 -26.07 -6.30 10.41
N TRP A 17 -25.38 -6.75 11.45
CA TRP A 17 -23.99 -6.44 11.72
C TRP A 17 -23.05 -7.00 10.64
N GLU A 18 -23.23 -8.27 10.26
CA GLU A 18 -22.47 -8.88 9.16
C GLU A 18 -22.74 -8.20 7.81
N ALA A 19 -23.98 -7.81 7.55
CA ALA A 19 -24.33 -7.06 6.33
C ALA A 19 -23.74 -5.65 6.34
N SER A 20 -23.76 -4.95 7.48
CA SER A 20 -23.16 -3.62 7.66
C SER A 20 -21.63 -3.66 7.53
N ALA A 21 -20.96 -4.66 8.15
CA ALA A 21 -19.53 -4.88 8.02
C ALA A 21 -19.14 -5.25 6.58
N ARG A 22 -19.95 -6.06 5.89
CA ARG A 22 -19.73 -6.38 4.47
C ARG A 22 -19.80 -5.13 3.59
N VAL A 23 -20.77 -4.26 3.80
CA VAL A 23 -20.90 -3.01 3.01
C VAL A 23 -19.70 -2.10 3.23
N LYS A 24 -19.18 -2.00 4.46
CA LYS A 24 -18.00 -1.19 4.76
C LYS A 24 -16.73 -1.71 4.06
N ASN A 25 -16.58 -3.02 3.90
CA ASN A 25 -15.37 -3.60 3.30
C ASN A 25 -15.43 -3.68 1.75
N ASP A 26 -16.59 -3.41 1.17
CA ASP A 26 -16.80 -3.44 -0.28
C ASP A 26 -16.55 -2.08 -0.97
N CYS A 27 -16.22 -1.04 -0.21
CA CYS A 27 -15.89 0.30 -0.72
C CYS A 27 -14.40 0.58 -0.46
N PRO A 28 -13.69 1.29 -1.34
CA PRO A 28 -12.37 1.80 -1.05
C PRO A 28 -12.31 2.53 0.29
N LEU A 29 -11.27 2.23 1.08
CA LEU A 29 -11.08 2.85 2.40
C LEU A 29 -10.09 4.01 2.35
N VAL A 30 -9.06 3.89 1.51
CA VAL A 30 -7.98 4.86 1.40
C VAL A 30 -8.21 5.85 0.25
N TRP A 31 -8.93 5.46 -0.79
CA TRP A 31 -9.26 6.36 -1.88
C TRP A 31 -10.46 7.24 -1.57
N ASP A 32 -10.40 8.49 -2.03
CA ASP A 32 -11.47 9.47 -1.87
C ASP A 32 -12.60 9.20 -2.88
N MET A 33 -13.69 8.59 -2.41
CA MET A 33 -14.84 8.28 -3.24
C MET A 33 -15.60 9.54 -3.71
N ALA A 34 -15.56 10.64 -2.95
CA ALA A 34 -16.19 11.89 -3.37
C ALA A 34 -15.41 12.51 -4.56
N GLU A 35 -14.08 12.43 -4.53
CA GLU A 35 -13.25 12.87 -5.65
C GLU A 35 -13.50 12.00 -6.90
N LEU A 36 -13.55 10.68 -6.74
CA LEU A 36 -13.87 9.76 -7.84
C LEU A 36 -15.27 10.03 -8.42
N GLN A 37 -16.24 10.38 -7.59
CA GLN A 37 -17.57 10.74 -8.03
C GLN A 37 -17.59 12.05 -8.83
N GLN A 38 -16.88 13.07 -8.37
CA GLN A 38 -16.72 14.33 -9.13
C GLN A 38 -16.05 14.10 -10.50
N MET A 39 -15.03 13.24 -10.54
CA MET A 39 -14.38 12.85 -11.79
C MET A 39 -15.37 12.15 -12.73
N LYS A 40 -16.23 11.26 -12.20
CA LYS A 40 -17.24 10.54 -12.96
C LYS A 40 -18.29 11.48 -13.56
N GLU A 41 -18.75 12.47 -12.81
CA GLU A 41 -19.73 13.46 -13.26
C GLU A 41 -19.20 14.36 -14.36
N ASN A 42 -17.89 14.53 -14.45
CA ASN A 42 -17.22 15.42 -15.40
C ASN A 42 -16.19 14.71 -16.28
N VAL A 43 -16.38 13.43 -16.61
CA VAL A 43 -15.39 12.60 -17.32
C VAL A 43 -14.86 13.27 -18.59
N SER A 44 -15.75 13.86 -19.42
CA SER A 44 -15.38 14.49 -20.68
C SER A 44 -14.50 15.73 -20.52
N ASN A 45 -14.59 16.44 -19.41
CA ASN A 45 -13.87 17.68 -19.13
C ASN A 45 -12.76 17.52 -18.10
N ASN A 46 -12.62 16.33 -17.48
CA ASN A 46 -11.60 16.03 -16.48
C ASN A 46 -10.38 15.39 -17.14
N GLU A 47 -9.26 16.09 -17.14
CA GLU A 47 -8.01 15.64 -17.76
C GLU A 47 -7.46 14.35 -17.12
N GLU A 48 -7.53 14.25 -15.78
CA GLU A 48 -7.08 13.07 -15.03
C GLU A 48 -7.94 11.84 -15.39
N ALA A 49 -9.28 12.00 -15.47
CA ALA A 49 -10.19 10.94 -15.89
C ALA A 49 -9.86 10.44 -17.30
N ARG A 50 -9.62 11.35 -18.24
CA ARG A 50 -9.22 10.99 -19.61
C ARG A 50 -7.88 10.25 -19.64
N ARG A 51 -6.90 10.71 -18.88
CA ARG A 51 -5.59 10.05 -18.76
C ARG A 51 -5.72 8.62 -18.22
N ILE A 52 -6.53 8.41 -17.18
CA ILE A 52 -6.80 7.09 -16.61
C ILE A 52 -7.46 6.18 -17.65
N ILE A 53 -8.49 6.65 -18.36
CA ILE A 53 -9.20 5.86 -19.38
C ILE A 53 -8.25 5.47 -20.52
N LEU A 54 -7.44 6.41 -21.03
CA LEU A 54 -6.46 6.15 -22.09
C LEU A 54 -5.37 5.14 -21.65
N ALA A 55 -4.96 5.15 -20.39
CA ALA A 55 -4.04 4.17 -19.84
C ALA A 55 -4.71 2.79 -19.75
N ALA A 56 -5.93 2.74 -19.22
CA ALA A 56 -6.69 1.51 -19.09
C ALA A 56 -7.02 0.85 -20.43
N ASP A 57 -7.33 1.61 -21.45
CA ASP A 57 -7.55 1.11 -22.82
C ASP A 57 -6.34 0.32 -23.33
N ARG A 58 -5.14 0.86 -23.14
CA ARG A 58 -3.89 0.16 -23.52
C ARG A 58 -3.65 -1.13 -22.77
N TYR A 59 -4.17 -1.25 -21.53
CA TYR A 59 -4.02 -2.47 -20.73
C TYR A 59 -5.01 -3.56 -21.10
N CYS A 60 -6.18 -3.21 -21.65
CA CYS A 60 -7.17 -4.19 -22.12
C CYS A 60 -6.63 -5.13 -23.19
N ASP A 61 -5.77 -4.62 -24.08
CA ASP A 61 -5.20 -5.36 -25.21
C ASP A 61 -3.86 -6.05 -24.90
N ARG A 62 -3.38 -5.94 -23.64
CA ARG A 62 -2.12 -6.54 -23.22
C ARG A 62 -2.31 -7.77 -22.36
N GLU A 63 -1.34 -8.67 -22.46
CA GLU A 63 -1.28 -9.77 -21.50
C GLU A 63 -1.06 -9.25 -20.08
N PRO A 64 -1.61 -9.95 -19.07
CA PRO A 64 -1.39 -9.62 -17.68
C PRO A 64 0.09 -9.60 -17.31
N VAL A 65 0.45 -8.72 -16.39
CA VAL A 65 1.75 -8.77 -15.74
C VAL A 65 1.74 -9.93 -14.76
N VAL A 66 2.80 -10.72 -14.78
CA VAL A 66 2.97 -11.85 -13.87
C VAL A 66 4.30 -11.74 -13.12
N VAL A 67 4.38 -12.38 -11.96
CA VAL A 67 5.60 -12.39 -11.14
C VAL A 67 6.68 -13.26 -11.76
N ILE A 68 6.31 -14.25 -12.58
CA ILE A 68 7.19 -15.30 -13.06
C ILE A 68 8.48 -14.73 -13.63
N TYR A 69 9.55 -15.02 -12.93
CA TYR A 69 10.90 -14.67 -13.31
C TYR A 69 11.84 -15.82 -12.96
N GLN A 70 12.40 -16.44 -13.99
CA GLN A 70 13.38 -17.49 -13.79
C GLN A 70 14.74 -16.86 -13.46
N ASN A 71 15.29 -17.16 -12.31
CA ASN A 71 16.59 -16.70 -11.85
C ASN A 71 17.32 -17.84 -11.10
N ALA A 72 18.61 -17.68 -10.87
CA ALA A 72 19.43 -18.72 -10.22
C ALA A 72 19.30 -18.74 -8.67
N ILE A 73 18.52 -17.82 -8.10
CA ILE A 73 18.44 -17.60 -6.65
C ILE A 73 17.21 -18.27 -6.05
N THR A 74 16.03 -18.07 -6.67
CA THR A 74 14.78 -18.65 -6.16
C THR A 74 14.62 -20.11 -6.56
N PRO A 75 14.09 -20.96 -5.66
CA PRO A 75 13.92 -22.39 -5.95
C PRO A 75 12.80 -22.65 -6.97
N ASP A 76 11.87 -21.72 -7.11
CA ASP A 76 10.73 -21.82 -8.00
C ASP A 76 10.42 -20.47 -8.66
N LYS A 77 9.87 -20.51 -9.88
CA LYS A 77 9.52 -19.33 -10.68
C LYS A 77 8.42 -18.45 -10.08
N HIS A 78 7.63 -18.97 -9.14
CA HIS A 78 6.51 -18.30 -8.50
C HIS A 78 6.92 -17.42 -7.32
N TYR A 79 8.17 -17.55 -6.84
CA TYR A 79 8.65 -16.65 -5.82
C TYR A 79 8.81 -15.22 -6.35
N TYR A 80 8.33 -14.27 -5.57
CA TYR A 80 8.70 -12.89 -5.78
C TYR A 80 10.19 -12.72 -5.52
N PHE A 81 10.90 -12.09 -6.45
CA PHE A 81 12.30 -11.76 -6.31
C PHE A 81 12.54 -10.30 -6.61
N SER A 82 13.19 -9.58 -5.71
CA SER A 82 13.72 -8.25 -5.95
C SER A 82 15.13 -8.11 -5.39
N SER A 83 15.90 -7.17 -5.95
CA SER A 83 17.23 -6.81 -5.47
C SER A 83 17.15 -5.52 -4.66
N SER A 84 17.95 -5.43 -3.60
CA SER A 84 18.01 -4.23 -2.74
C SER A 84 18.41 -2.99 -3.56
N PRO A 85 17.59 -1.92 -3.56
CA PRO A 85 17.77 -0.80 -4.48
C PRO A 85 19.00 0.05 -4.18
N TYR A 86 19.51 0.04 -2.94
CA TYR A 86 20.65 0.86 -2.51
C TYR A 86 21.94 0.06 -2.36
N ARG A 87 21.96 -1.18 -2.83
CA ARG A 87 23.16 -2.02 -2.83
C ARG A 87 23.80 -2.01 -4.21
N TRP A 88 25.06 -1.64 -4.23
CA TRP A 88 25.88 -1.54 -5.44
C TRP A 88 27.02 -2.54 -5.37
N PRO A 89 27.42 -3.17 -6.47
CA PRO A 89 28.63 -3.98 -6.49
C PRO A 89 29.82 -3.12 -6.04
N ASP A 90 30.67 -3.69 -5.18
CA ASP A 90 31.90 -3.04 -4.75
C ASP A 90 32.85 -2.88 -5.95
N PRO A 91 33.29 -1.65 -6.27
CA PRO A 91 34.18 -1.42 -7.41
C PRO A 91 35.55 -2.08 -7.27
N SER A 92 35.95 -2.54 -6.08
CA SER A 92 37.19 -3.30 -5.88
C SER A 92 37.19 -4.69 -6.50
N GLY A 93 36.02 -5.18 -6.98
CA GLY A 93 35.89 -6.54 -7.51
C GLY A 93 35.86 -7.62 -6.43
N SER A 94 35.60 -7.25 -5.18
CA SER A 94 35.55 -8.16 -4.02
C SER A 94 34.37 -9.15 -4.07
N GLY A 95 33.39 -8.95 -4.96
CA GLY A 95 32.14 -9.68 -5.01
C GLY A 95 31.13 -9.26 -3.94
N LYS A 96 31.48 -8.28 -3.10
CA LYS A 96 30.60 -7.72 -2.06
C LYS A 96 29.74 -6.58 -2.61
N TYR A 97 28.76 -6.16 -1.80
CA TYR A 97 27.91 -5.02 -2.09
C TYR A 97 28.12 -3.91 -1.07
N ILE A 98 28.17 -2.66 -1.55
CA ILE A 98 28.26 -1.46 -0.71
C ILE A 98 26.91 -0.75 -0.66
N TRP A 99 26.64 -0.12 0.47
CA TRP A 99 25.43 0.67 0.68
C TRP A 99 25.62 2.12 0.18
N LYS A 100 24.67 2.59 -0.65
CA LYS A 100 24.61 4.00 -1.07
C LYS A 100 23.20 4.52 -0.85
N ASP A 101 22.96 5.15 0.30
CA ASP A 101 21.63 5.65 0.65
C ASP A 101 21.12 6.68 -0.36
N GLY A 102 19.89 6.51 -0.82
CA GLY A 102 19.21 7.39 -1.79
C GLY A 102 19.69 7.23 -3.24
N GLU A 103 20.76 6.48 -3.52
CA GLU A 103 21.24 6.19 -4.87
C GLU A 103 20.73 4.84 -5.35
N VAL A 104 19.66 4.87 -6.16
CA VAL A 104 19.04 3.64 -6.67
C VAL A 104 19.94 2.98 -7.71
N ASN A 105 20.33 1.72 -7.46
CA ASN A 105 20.98 0.88 -8.45
C ASN A 105 19.98 0.54 -9.57
N PRO A 106 20.25 0.92 -10.84
CA PRO A 106 19.34 0.67 -11.95
C PRO A 106 19.02 -0.82 -12.17
N ASP A 107 19.95 -1.70 -11.80
CA ASP A 107 19.76 -3.15 -11.95
C ASP A 107 18.64 -3.68 -11.05
N SER A 108 18.34 -3.02 -9.93
CA SER A 108 17.22 -3.40 -9.06
C SER A 108 15.86 -3.34 -9.77
N ARG A 109 15.72 -2.49 -10.79
CA ARG A 109 14.49 -2.32 -11.58
C ARG A 109 14.25 -3.43 -12.61
N LYS A 110 15.20 -4.33 -12.82
CA LYS A 110 15.06 -5.45 -13.76
C LYS A 110 14.19 -6.59 -13.24
N TYR A 111 13.83 -6.57 -11.94
CA TYR A 111 13.22 -7.69 -11.24
C TYR A 111 11.76 -7.44 -10.83
N GLY A 112 11.28 -8.20 -9.86
CA GLY A 112 9.89 -8.26 -9.44
C GLY A 112 9.29 -6.93 -8.98
N SER A 113 10.08 -6.03 -8.37
CA SER A 113 9.57 -4.74 -7.89
C SER A 113 8.96 -3.88 -9.01
N ALA A 114 9.61 -3.79 -10.16
CA ALA A 114 9.05 -3.07 -11.31
C ALA A 114 7.78 -3.73 -11.87
N ARG A 115 7.76 -5.09 -11.91
CA ARG A 115 6.56 -5.84 -12.35
C ARG A 115 5.39 -5.65 -11.40
N MET A 116 5.66 -5.69 -10.09
CA MET A 116 4.63 -5.49 -9.08
C MET A 116 4.04 -4.08 -9.13
N ILE A 117 4.87 -3.06 -9.33
CA ILE A 117 4.40 -1.69 -9.54
C ILE A 117 3.55 -1.59 -10.81
N ASP A 118 3.99 -2.17 -11.94
CA ASP A 118 3.21 -2.19 -13.20
C ASP A 118 1.86 -2.90 -13.00
N MET A 119 1.84 -4.05 -12.34
CA MET A 119 0.61 -4.78 -11.99
C MET A 119 -0.35 -3.91 -11.16
N ALA A 120 0.15 -3.26 -10.11
CA ALA A 120 -0.68 -2.41 -9.25
C ALA A 120 -1.20 -1.16 -9.97
N VAL A 121 -0.39 -0.53 -10.82
CA VAL A 121 -0.80 0.61 -11.67
C VAL A 121 -1.91 0.18 -12.64
N ARG A 122 -1.78 -0.99 -13.27
CA ARG A 122 -2.82 -1.53 -14.16
C ARG A 122 -4.12 -1.80 -13.39
N CYS A 123 -4.05 -2.44 -12.23
CA CYS A 123 -5.23 -2.66 -11.39
C CYS A 123 -5.92 -1.34 -11.02
N ARG A 124 -5.14 -0.32 -10.61
CA ARG A 124 -5.64 1.02 -10.29
C ARG A 124 -6.36 1.66 -11.46
N ASP A 125 -5.71 1.72 -12.62
CA ASP A 125 -6.24 2.44 -13.77
C ASP A 125 -7.45 1.72 -14.37
N LEU A 126 -7.41 0.38 -14.44
CA LEU A 126 -8.55 -0.44 -14.90
C LEU A 126 -9.76 -0.31 -13.97
N SER A 127 -9.56 -0.39 -12.64
CA SER A 127 -10.67 -0.24 -11.68
C SER A 127 -11.29 1.15 -11.70
N LYS A 128 -10.46 2.20 -11.78
CA LYS A 128 -10.93 3.58 -11.91
C LYS A 128 -11.65 3.81 -13.23
N ALA A 129 -11.10 3.34 -14.37
CA ALA A 129 -11.77 3.45 -15.67
C ALA A 129 -13.12 2.71 -15.67
N TYR A 130 -13.19 1.54 -15.03
CA TYR A 130 -14.46 0.83 -14.85
C TYR A 130 -15.47 1.65 -14.04
N TYR A 131 -15.04 2.25 -12.93
CA TYR A 131 -15.92 3.10 -12.11
C TYR A 131 -16.41 4.34 -12.89
N LEU A 132 -15.53 4.97 -13.66
CA LEU A 132 -15.82 6.20 -14.40
C LEU A 132 -16.76 5.97 -15.58
N THR A 133 -16.62 4.84 -16.29
CA THR A 133 -17.32 4.60 -17.56
C THR A 133 -18.41 3.53 -17.50
N GLY A 134 -18.30 2.56 -16.57
CA GLY A 134 -19.15 1.38 -16.53
C GLY A 134 -18.84 0.35 -17.63
N ASP A 135 -17.84 0.57 -18.49
CA ASP A 135 -17.51 -0.33 -19.60
C ASP A 135 -16.93 -1.66 -19.09
N ASN A 136 -17.64 -2.75 -19.40
CA ASN A 136 -17.30 -4.09 -18.93
C ASN A 136 -15.93 -4.61 -19.40
N LYS A 137 -15.34 -4.02 -20.46
CA LYS A 137 -13.97 -4.40 -20.90
C LYS A 137 -12.94 -4.22 -19.78
N TYR A 138 -13.04 -3.13 -19.00
CA TYR A 138 -12.14 -2.87 -17.87
C TYR A 138 -12.34 -3.86 -16.73
N TYR A 139 -13.60 -4.26 -16.45
CA TYR A 139 -13.89 -5.33 -15.49
C TYR A 139 -13.23 -6.65 -15.91
N GLN A 140 -13.35 -7.04 -17.18
CA GLN A 140 -12.73 -8.26 -17.68
C GLN A 140 -11.20 -8.20 -17.57
N ALA A 141 -10.60 -7.08 -17.96
CA ALA A 141 -9.17 -6.89 -17.92
C ALA A 141 -8.60 -6.93 -16.48
N ILE A 142 -9.25 -6.26 -15.51
CA ILE A 142 -8.78 -6.31 -14.12
C ILE A 142 -8.95 -7.70 -13.52
N ILE A 143 -10.04 -8.41 -13.78
CA ILE A 143 -10.22 -9.78 -13.31
C ILE A 143 -9.15 -10.73 -13.91
N LYS A 144 -8.82 -10.57 -15.20
CA LYS A 144 -7.72 -11.31 -15.85
C LYS A 144 -6.39 -11.03 -15.15
N GLN A 145 -6.07 -9.76 -14.88
CA GLN A 145 -4.85 -9.36 -14.19
C GLN A 145 -4.76 -9.93 -12.77
N LEU A 146 -5.83 -9.81 -11.99
CA LEU A 146 -5.87 -10.33 -10.61
C LEU A 146 -5.72 -11.85 -10.55
N LYS A 147 -6.37 -12.58 -11.47
CA LYS A 147 -6.22 -14.03 -11.54
C LYS A 147 -4.80 -14.43 -11.87
N ALA A 148 -4.19 -13.81 -12.86
CA ALA A 148 -2.83 -14.13 -13.29
C ALA A 148 -1.79 -13.90 -12.19
N TRP A 149 -1.96 -12.89 -11.33
CA TRP A 149 -1.01 -12.61 -10.27
C TRP A 149 -1.25 -13.40 -8.98
N PHE A 150 -2.53 -13.72 -8.64
CA PHE A 150 -2.89 -14.21 -7.31
C PHE A 150 -3.54 -15.59 -7.28
N ILE A 151 -3.99 -16.13 -8.42
CA ILE A 151 -4.89 -17.31 -8.42
C ILE A 151 -4.47 -18.42 -9.39
N ASP A 152 -4.03 -18.05 -10.60
CA ASP A 152 -3.80 -19.04 -11.67
C ASP A 152 -2.51 -19.83 -11.38
N ASP A 153 -2.62 -21.14 -11.24
CA ASP A 153 -1.53 -22.05 -10.83
C ASP A 153 -0.26 -21.94 -11.68
N GLU A 154 -0.38 -21.54 -12.94
CA GLU A 154 0.78 -21.40 -13.83
C GLU A 154 1.56 -20.09 -13.62
N THR A 155 0.89 -19.06 -13.08
CA THR A 155 1.41 -17.69 -13.11
C THR A 155 1.36 -16.97 -11.77
N MET A 156 0.62 -17.49 -10.79
CA MET A 156 0.44 -16.82 -9.51
C MET A 156 1.75 -16.62 -8.75
N MET A 157 1.82 -15.54 -8.01
CA MET A 157 2.86 -15.30 -7.02
C MET A 157 2.57 -16.14 -5.76
N LEU A 158 3.57 -16.80 -5.19
CA LEU A 158 3.49 -17.36 -3.84
C LEU A 158 3.29 -16.22 -2.82
N PRO A 159 2.44 -16.42 -1.80
CA PRO A 159 2.13 -15.38 -0.82
C PRO A 159 3.27 -15.18 0.21
N THR A 160 4.47 -14.87 -0.29
CA THR A 160 5.66 -14.63 0.54
C THR A 160 6.63 -13.65 -0.12
N PHE A 161 7.34 -12.90 0.71
CA PHE A 161 8.47 -12.04 0.33
C PHE A 161 9.81 -12.61 0.79
N GLU A 162 9.94 -13.93 0.80
CA GLU A 162 11.19 -14.61 1.20
C GLU A 162 12.43 -14.13 0.42
N TYR A 163 12.23 -13.66 -0.82
CA TYR A 163 13.31 -13.17 -1.67
C TYR A 163 13.13 -11.69 -2.06
N ALA A 164 12.52 -10.88 -1.19
CA ALA A 164 12.41 -9.44 -1.40
C ALA A 164 13.68 -8.71 -0.95
N GLN A 165 14.22 -7.85 -1.80
CA GLN A 165 15.45 -7.08 -1.59
C GLN A 165 16.66 -7.94 -1.24
N VAL A 166 16.88 -8.99 -1.99
CA VAL A 166 18.06 -9.86 -1.88
C VAL A 166 19.34 -9.05 -2.13
N ILE A 167 20.35 -9.33 -1.32
CA ILE A 167 21.73 -8.89 -1.56
C ILE A 167 22.52 -10.15 -1.89
N PRO A 168 23.00 -10.32 -3.14
CA PRO A 168 23.67 -11.54 -3.53
C PRO A 168 24.89 -11.86 -2.65
N GLY A 169 24.96 -13.09 -2.15
CA GLY A 169 26.03 -13.55 -1.26
C GLY A 169 25.80 -13.24 0.23
N GLU A 170 24.77 -12.47 0.58
CA GLU A 170 24.38 -12.22 1.97
C GLU A 170 23.15 -13.06 2.36
N GLU A 171 22.96 -13.35 3.64
CA GLU A 171 21.76 -14.03 4.21
C GLU A 171 21.36 -15.33 3.47
N GLY A 172 22.33 -16.07 2.91
CA GLY A 172 22.04 -17.25 2.10
C GLY A 172 21.26 -16.97 0.81
N ASN A 173 21.40 -15.78 0.25
CA ASN A 173 20.64 -15.23 -0.87
C ASN A 173 19.13 -15.10 -0.61
N LYS A 174 18.71 -15.01 0.65
CA LYS A 174 17.32 -14.66 1.00
C LYS A 174 17.13 -13.14 1.06
N GLY A 175 15.89 -12.73 1.03
CA GLY A 175 15.52 -11.33 1.23
C GLY A 175 15.73 -10.89 2.67
N ASN A 176 15.64 -9.60 2.89
CA ASN A 176 15.76 -8.99 4.21
C ASN A 176 14.45 -8.27 4.61
N SER A 177 14.32 -7.90 5.90
CA SER A 177 13.10 -7.25 6.39
C SER A 177 12.79 -5.91 5.68
N ALA A 178 13.79 -5.18 5.20
CA ALA A 178 13.57 -3.95 4.44
C ALA A 178 12.77 -4.19 3.15
N GLY A 179 12.81 -5.42 2.59
CA GLY A 179 12.02 -5.80 1.44
C GLY A 179 10.51 -5.69 1.65
N MET A 180 10.04 -5.71 2.90
CA MET A 180 8.63 -5.55 3.23
C MET A 180 8.05 -4.19 2.84
N ILE A 181 8.88 -3.17 2.63
CA ILE A 181 8.41 -1.87 2.12
C ILE A 181 7.71 -2.00 0.75
N GLU A 182 8.13 -2.97 -0.06
CA GLU A 182 7.57 -3.20 -1.38
C GLU A 182 6.12 -3.73 -1.30
N ALA A 183 5.75 -4.43 -0.21
CA ALA A 183 4.40 -4.91 0.05
C ALA A 183 3.37 -3.77 0.18
N TYR A 184 3.81 -2.54 0.48
CA TYR A 184 2.94 -1.37 0.51
C TYR A 184 2.20 -1.16 -0.82
N THR A 185 2.79 -1.58 -1.94
CA THR A 185 2.18 -1.55 -3.27
C THR A 185 0.86 -2.33 -3.33
N PHE A 186 0.69 -3.38 -2.53
CA PHE A 186 -0.54 -4.16 -2.48
C PHE A 186 -1.74 -3.39 -1.91
N ASN A 187 -1.53 -2.30 -1.16
CA ASN A 187 -2.64 -1.44 -0.74
C ASN A 187 -3.39 -0.87 -1.96
N THR A 188 -2.67 -0.47 -3.01
CA THR A 188 -3.29 -0.03 -4.27
C THR A 188 -4.11 -1.15 -4.94
N VAL A 189 -3.63 -2.39 -4.88
CA VAL A 189 -4.35 -3.55 -5.44
C VAL A 189 -5.63 -3.83 -4.66
N ILE A 190 -5.56 -3.82 -3.33
CA ILE A 190 -6.73 -4.03 -2.45
C ILE A 190 -7.81 -2.95 -2.72
N GLU A 191 -7.41 -1.69 -2.82
CA GLU A 191 -8.33 -0.59 -3.16
C GLU A 191 -8.94 -0.77 -4.56
N SER A 192 -8.15 -1.27 -5.51
CA SER A 192 -8.65 -1.59 -6.87
C SER A 192 -9.68 -2.72 -6.86
N ILE A 193 -9.45 -3.76 -6.04
CA ILE A 193 -10.41 -4.86 -5.86
C ILE A 193 -11.70 -4.34 -5.21
N ARG A 194 -11.59 -3.52 -4.15
CA ARG A 194 -12.74 -2.91 -3.49
C ARG A 194 -13.55 -2.04 -4.45
N LEU A 195 -12.90 -1.16 -5.21
CA LEU A 195 -13.58 -0.30 -6.19
C LEU A 195 -14.27 -1.12 -7.28
N THR A 196 -13.59 -2.16 -7.80
CA THR A 196 -14.19 -3.07 -8.79
C THR A 196 -15.43 -3.78 -8.23
N ASN A 197 -15.30 -4.30 -7.00
CA ASN A 197 -16.39 -5.00 -6.32
C ASN A 197 -17.57 -4.07 -5.95
N TYR A 198 -17.28 -2.79 -5.66
CA TYR A 198 -18.28 -1.75 -5.42
C TYR A 198 -19.14 -1.49 -6.67
N VAL A 199 -18.53 -1.41 -7.85
CA VAL A 199 -19.23 -1.20 -9.12
C VAL A 199 -20.01 -2.45 -9.54
N LYS A 200 -19.35 -3.61 -9.49
CA LYS A 200 -19.93 -4.91 -9.83
C LYS A 200 -19.30 -6.00 -8.99
N ARG A 201 -20.12 -6.76 -8.31
CA ARG A 201 -19.67 -7.87 -7.47
C ARG A 201 -18.74 -8.83 -8.24
N ILE A 202 -17.55 -9.01 -7.71
CA ILE A 202 -16.63 -10.06 -8.14
C ILE A 202 -17.23 -11.40 -7.70
N ASN A 203 -17.15 -12.42 -8.55
CA ASN A 203 -17.74 -13.71 -8.19
C ASN A 203 -17.10 -14.25 -6.88
N ARG A 204 -17.91 -14.96 -6.10
CA ARG A 204 -17.56 -15.41 -4.75
C ARG A 204 -16.29 -16.28 -4.72
N ARG A 205 -16.06 -17.12 -5.73
CA ARG A 205 -14.88 -18.01 -5.80
C ARG A 205 -13.60 -17.18 -5.97
N THR A 206 -13.60 -16.23 -6.90
CA THR A 206 -12.46 -15.33 -7.15
C THR A 206 -12.19 -14.45 -5.92
N MET A 207 -13.23 -13.84 -5.32
CA MET A 207 -13.05 -13.00 -4.13
C MET A 207 -12.46 -13.79 -2.96
N LYS A 208 -12.95 -15.00 -2.69
CA LYS A 208 -12.40 -15.85 -1.63
C LYS A 208 -10.94 -16.25 -1.88
N ALA A 209 -10.58 -16.52 -3.14
CA ALA A 209 -9.20 -16.85 -3.49
C ALA A 209 -8.27 -15.64 -3.26
N LEU A 210 -8.69 -14.44 -3.65
CA LEU A 210 -7.94 -13.21 -3.38
C LEU A 210 -7.80 -12.96 -1.86
N GLN A 211 -8.90 -13.05 -1.11
CA GLN A 211 -8.89 -12.86 0.34
C GLN A 211 -7.95 -13.87 1.04
N ARG A 212 -7.97 -15.11 0.60
CA ARG A 212 -7.09 -16.16 1.12
C ARG A 212 -5.62 -15.85 0.83
N TRP A 213 -5.27 -15.45 -0.39
CA TRP A 213 -3.90 -15.10 -0.76
C TRP A 213 -3.37 -13.95 0.10
N PHE A 214 -4.15 -12.87 0.29
CA PHE A 214 -3.75 -11.74 1.13
C PHE A 214 -3.65 -12.10 2.62
N PHE A 215 -4.49 -13.02 3.09
CA PHE A 215 -4.39 -13.56 4.45
C PHE A 215 -3.08 -14.33 4.64
N GLU A 216 -2.79 -15.28 3.76
CA GLU A 216 -1.58 -16.11 3.81
C GLU A 216 -0.31 -15.23 3.69
N PHE A 217 -0.33 -14.20 2.85
CA PHE A 217 0.79 -13.26 2.74
C PHE A 217 0.98 -12.45 4.05
N ALA A 218 -0.08 -12.00 4.68
CA ALA A 218 0.00 -11.25 5.93
C ALA A 218 0.54 -12.12 7.07
N GLU A 219 0.09 -13.37 7.20
CA GLU A 219 0.59 -14.33 8.19
C GLU A 219 2.10 -14.61 7.99
N ASP A 220 2.52 -14.95 6.76
CA ASP A 220 3.96 -15.15 6.44
C ASP A 220 4.79 -13.91 6.77
N SER A 221 4.26 -12.72 6.47
CA SER A 221 4.95 -11.47 6.74
C SER A 221 5.11 -11.17 8.23
N GLU A 222 4.11 -11.44 9.04
CA GLU A 222 4.17 -11.29 10.50
C GLU A 222 5.13 -12.30 11.12
N ASP A 223 5.08 -13.56 10.70
CA ASP A 223 5.98 -14.61 11.20
C ASP A 223 7.44 -14.28 10.92
N ARG A 224 7.74 -13.77 9.73
CA ARG A 224 9.10 -13.45 9.29
C ARG A 224 9.63 -12.14 9.85
N CYS A 225 8.81 -11.11 9.92
CA CYS A 225 9.27 -9.74 10.14
C CYS A 225 8.59 -9.04 11.33
N GLY A 226 7.52 -9.57 11.90
CA GLY A 226 6.75 -8.93 12.95
C GLY A 226 7.58 -8.52 14.17
N LYS A 227 8.50 -9.40 14.61
CA LYS A 227 9.41 -9.11 15.73
C LYS A 227 10.34 -7.93 15.42
N VAL A 228 10.90 -7.86 14.21
CA VAL A 228 11.78 -6.76 13.78
C VAL A 228 11.01 -5.45 13.78
N PHE A 229 9.81 -5.44 13.17
CA PHE A 229 9.02 -4.21 13.04
C PHE A 229 8.34 -3.77 14.33
N SER A 230 8.13 -4.67 15.29
CA SER A 230 7.65 -4.26 16.62
C SER A 230 8.65 -3.34 17.35
N GLN A 231 9.92 -3.40 17.01
CA GLN A 231 11.02 -2.65 17.63
C GLN A 231 11.52 -1.47 16.76
N ALA A 232 11.29 -1.51 15.45
CA ALA A 232 11.75 -0.47 14.53
C ALA A 232 10.86 0.79 14.59
N ASN A 233 11.48 1.98 14.38
CA ASN A 233 10.82 3.29 14.44
C ASN A 233 11.06 4.12 13.18
N ASN A 234 10.92 3.52 12.00
CA ASN A 234 11.14 4.16 10.70
C ASN A 234 9.95 3.95 9.75
N ASN A 235 10.01 4.57 8.58
CA ASN A 235 8.97 4.47 7.57
C ASN A 235 8.60 3.02 7.19
N ILE A 236 9.55 2.08 7.17
CA ILE A 236 9.28 0.68 6.79
C ILE A 236 8.37 0.01 7.83
N SER A 237 8.64 0.23 9.13
CA SER A 237 7.84 -0.34 10.21
C SER A 237 6.42 0.23 10.22
N LEU A 238 6.26 1.49 9.85
CA LEU A 238 4.97 2.15 9.74
C LEU A 238 4.21 1.62 8.52
N ALA A 239 4.87 1.54 7.36
CA ALA A 239 4.29 0.94 6.15
C ALA A 239 3.85 -0.51 6.38
N PHE A 240 4.61 -1.28 7.16
CA PHE A 240 4.25 -2.65 7.55
C PHE A 240 2.92 -2.68 8.31
N ASP A 241 2.78 -1.89 9.37
CA ASP A 241 1.53 -1.86 10.16
C ASP A 241 0.32 -1.45 9.30
N VAL A 242 0.47 -0.45 8.44
CA VAL A 242 -0.59 -0.01 7.52
C VAL A 242 -1.00 -1.13 6.57
N THR A 243 0.00 -1.79 5.98
CA THR A 243 -0.23 -2.86 5.00
C THR A 243 -0.88 -4.08 5.65
N MET A 244 -0.38 -4.52 6.81
CA MET A 244 -0.97 -5.65 7.54
C MET A 244 -2.40 -5.34 7.99
N THR A 245 -2.65 -4.14 8.52
CA THR A 245 -4.01 -3.70 8.87
C THR A 245 -4.96 -3.80 7.68
N ASN A 246 -4.56 -3.29 6.51
CA ASN A 246 -5.39 -3.31 5.32
C ASN A 246 -5.61 -4.72 4.76
N MET A 247 -4.57 -5.56 4.77
CA MET A 247 -4.66 -6.95 4.31
C MET A 247 -5.58 -7.79 5.18
N TYR A 248 -5.45 -7.70 6.51
CA TYR A 248 -6.34 -8.41 7.42
C TYR A 248 -7.79 -7.93 7.33
N LEU A 249 -8.03 -6.62 7.18
CA LEU A 249 -9.37 -6.10 6.91
C LEU A 249 -9.94 -6.68 5.62
N PHE A 250 -9.17 -6.68 4.54
CA PHE A 250 -9.60 -7.22 3.26
C PHE A 250 -9.88 -8.73 3.33
N ALA A 251 -9.05 -9.47 4.04
CA ALA A 251 -9.19 -10.91 4.25
C ALA A 251 -10.35 -11.27 5.19
N GLY A 252 -10.94 -10.30 5.90
CA GLY A 252 -12.04 -10.51 6.84
C GLY A 252 -11.58 -10.87 8.25
N ASN A 253 -10.27 -10.77 8.56
CA ASN A 253 -9.74 -10.93 9.93
C ASN A 253 -9.70 -9.56 10.63
N GLU A 254 -10.88 -9.00 10.89
CA GLU A 254 -11.05 -7.68 11.51
C GLU A 254 -10.42 -7.62 12.91
N LYS A 255 -10.46 -8.72 13.65
CA LYS A 255 -9.86 -8.80 15.00
C LYS A 255 -8.35 -8.51 14.92
N ARG A 256 -7.62 -9.20 14.03
CA ARG A 256 -6.17 -9.01 13.89
C ARG A 256 -5.84 -7.61 13.37
N ALA A 257 -6.59 -7.12 12.39
CA ALA A 257 -6.45 -5.74 11.89
C ALA A 257 -6.60 -4.71 13.03
N LYS A 258 -7.59 -4.90 13.90
CA LYS A 258 -7.84 -4.00 15.04
C LYS A 258 -6.73 -4.04 16.08
N GLU A 259 -6.20 -5.23 16.40
CA GLU A 259 -5.06 -5.39 17.31
C GLU A 259 -3.82 -4.61 16.85
N ILE A 260 -3.52 -4.62 15.55
CA ILE A 260 -2.42 -3.83 14.98
C ILE A 260 -2.74 -2.34 15.07
N ALA A 261 -3.97 -1.96 14.74
CA ALA A 261 -4.41 -0.58 14.67
C ALA A 261 -4.45 0.11 16.05
N ASP A 262 -4.90 -0.57 17.10
CA ASP A 262 -5.07 0.03 18.44
C ASP A 262 -3.76 0.54 19.05
N GLY A 263 -2.64 -0.09 18.76
CA GLY A 263 -1.33 0.36 19.27
C GLY A 263 -0.60 1.38 18.39
N PHE A 264 -1.18 1.79 17.27
CA PHE A 264 -0.46 2.54 16.24
C PHE A 264 -0.01 3.94 16.69
N VAL A 265 -0.85 4.68 17.40
CA VAL A 265 -0.50 6.04 17.86
C VAL A 265 0.75 6.01 18.74
N GLU A 266 0.73 5.16 19.77
CA GLU A 266 1.84 5.07 20.73
C GLU A 266 3.08 4.40 20.13
N ARG A 267 2.87 3.38 19.32
CA ARG A 267 3.96 2.60 18.74
C ARG A 267 4.64 3.30 17.57
N ARG A 268 3.91 4.12 16.81
CA ARG A 268 4.42 4.77 15.57
C ARG A 268 4.41 6.28 15.66
N ILE A 269 3.24 6.91 15.75
CA ILE A 269 3.13 8.38 15.65
C ILE A 269 3.96 9.05 16.73
N ASN A 270 3.74 8.69 18.01
CA ASN A 270 4.40 9.32 19.14
C ASN A 270 5.92 9.05 19.21
N LYS A 271 6.39 7.98 18.59
CA LYS A 271 7.83 7.65 18.54
C LYS A 271 8.55 8.21 17.32
N GLN A 272 7.86 8.33 16.20
CA GLN A 272 8.49 8.74 14.94
C GLN A 272 8.37 10.23 14.66
N ILE A 273 7.38 10.91 15.26
CA ILE A 273 7.19 12.35 15.13
C ILE A 273 7.42 12.98 16.51
N LEU A 274 8.38 13.88 16.62
CA LEU A 274 8.67 14.61 17.86
C LEU A 274 7.66 15.74 18.11
N GLU A 275 7.76 16.40 19.28
CA GLU A 275 6.83 17.46 19.67
C GLU A 275 6.89 18.70 18.76
N ASP A 276 8.01 18.94 18.10
CA ASP A 276 8.21 20.00 17.11
C ASP A 276 7.76 19.62 15.70
N GLY A 277 7.30 18.37 15.49
CA GLY A 277 6.90 17.84 14.20
C GLY A 277 8.02 17.20 13.39
N SER A 278 9.25 17.25 13.85
CA SER A 278 10.39 16.62 13.18
C SER A 278 10.31 15.09 13.21
N GLN A 279 10.91 14.43 12.22
CA GLN A 279 10.95 12.98 12.04
C GLN A 279 12.42 12.52 11.98
N PRO A 280 13.11 12.33 13.13
CA PRO A 280 14.57 12.19 13.17
C PRO A 280 15.12 11.07 12.29
N GLU A 281 14.48 9.90 12.26
CA GLU A 281 14.92 8.77 11.45
C GLU A 281 14.89 9.10 9.96
N GLU A 282 13.87 9.82 9.51
CA GLU A 282 13.72 10.22 8.11
C GLU A 282 14.62 11.42 7.76
N LEU A 283 14.79 12.36 8.70
CA LEU A 283 15.66 13.52 8.53
C LEU A 283 17.15 13.16 8.51
N SER A 284 17.53 12.00 9.05
CA SER A 284 18.91 11.48 8.97
C SER A 284 19.29 10.94 7.58
N ARG A 285 18.32 10.74 6.70
CA ARG A 285 18.50 10.12 5.39
C ARG A 285 19.06 11.11 4.35
N THR A 286 19.66 10.57 3.27
CA THR A 286 20.21 11.38 2.17
C THR A 286 19.14 12.07 1.30
N ASN A 287 17.90 11.60 1.35
CA ASN A 287 16.72 12.24 0.76
C ASN A 287 15.70 12.57 1.87
N ALA A 288 16.11 13.33 2.88
CA ALA A 288 15.39 13.54 4.12
C ALA A 288 13.96 14.05 3.94
N PHE A 289 13.75 15.06 3.07
CA PHE A 289 12.40 15.58 2.80
C PHE A 289 11.52 14.51 2.14
N SER A 290 12.05 13.79 1.15
CA SER A 290 11.32 12.71 0.48
C SER A 290 10.90 11.62 1.46
N TYR A 291 11.80 11.19 2.36
CA TYR A 291 11.49 10.18 3.35
C TYR A 291 10.48 10.66 4.39
N SER A 292 10.58 11.92 4.83
CA SER A 292 9.61 12.50 5.75
C SER A 292 8.21 12.56 5.14
N VAL A 293 8.08 12.97 3.88
CA VAL A 293 6.80 12.97 3.14
C VAL A 293 6.29 11.55 2.92
N TYR A 294 7.18 10.62 2.60
CA TYR A 294 6.83 9.20 2.41
C TYR A 294 6.29 8.59 3.71
N ASN A 295 6.93 8.87 4.84
CA ASN A 295 6.43 8.43 6.15
C ASN A 295 5.03 9.02 6.44
N LEU A 296 4.82 10.31 6.18
CA LEU A 296 3.51 10.95 6.32
C LEU A 296 2.46 10.34 5.38
N THR A 297 2.83 9.90 4.19
CA THR A 297 1.91 9.22 3.27
C THR A 297 1.31 7.97 3.92
N HIS A 298 2.14 7.15 4.57
CA HIS A 298 1.68 5.96 5.28
C HIS A 298 0.76 6.30 6.45
N ILE A 299 1.10 7.36 7.21
CA ILE A 299 0.27 7.84 8.33
C ILE A 299 -1.10 8.31 7.84
N VAL A 300 -1.14 9.07 6.75
CA VAL A 300 -2.39 9.54 6.16
C VAL A 300 -3.25 8.36 5.67
N ASP A 301 -2.65 7.40 4.99
CA ASP A 301 -3.35 6.18 4.56
C ASP A 301 -3.90 5.41 5.76
N PHE A 302 -3.13 5.31 6.85
CA PHE A 302 -3.61 4.70 8.08
C PHE A 302 -4.81 5.45 8.66
N CYS A 303 -4.79 6.77 8.70
CA CYS A 303 -5.93 7.56 9.19
C CYS A 303 -7.19 7.34 8.35
N TYR A 304 -7.04 7.15 7.03
CA TYR A 304 -8.16 6.76 6.17
C TYR A 304 -8.68 5.36 6.49
N LEU A 305 -7.79 4.37 6.72
CA LEU A 305 -8.18 3.01 7.14
C LEU A 305 -8.93 3.03 8.47
N MET A 306 -8.50 3.87 9.42
CA MET A 306 -9.11 3.97 10.75
C MET A 306 -10.56 4.44 10.72
N ARG A 307 -10.98 5.14 9.67
CA ARG A 307 -12.39 5.53 9.46
C ARG A 307 -13.33 4.31 9.35
N TYR A 308 -12.76 3.13 9.12
CA TYR A 308 -13.52 1.89 9.18
C TYR A 308 -14.17 1.67 10.56
N TRP A 309 -13.48 2.05 11.64
CA TRP A 309 -13.96 1.90 13.02
C TRP A 309 -14.39 3.23 13.65
N ASP A 310 -13.68 4.31 13.34
CA ASP A 310 -13.86 5.63 13.98
C ASP A 310 -13.65 6.74 12.95
N ASN A 311 -14.76 7.36 12.51
CA ASN A 311 -14.70 8.47 11.55
C ASN A 311 -13.94 9.69 12.09
N ASP A 312 -13.92 9.85 13.41
CA ASP A 312 -13.27 10.99 14.09
C ASP A 312 -11.82 10.70 14.49
N TYR A 313 -11.25 9.60 14.01
CA TYR A 313 -9.91 9.17 14.39
C TYR A 313 -8.86 10.27 14.21
N TYR A 314 -8.86 10.96 13.07
CA TYR A 314 -7.91 12.04 12.82
C TYR A 314 -8.10 13.21 13.78
N THR A 315 -9.33 13.61 14.07
CA THR A 315 -9.65 14.69 15.03
C THR A 315 -9.11 14.37 16.43
N LYS A 316 -9.14 13.11 16.83
CA LYS A 316 -8.67 12.66 18.15
C LYS A 316 -7.13 12.54 18.23
N HIS A 317 -6.48 12.15 17.15
CA HIS A 317 -5.08 11.72 17.16
C HIS A 317 -4.17 12.51 16.20
N GLY A 318 -4.70 13.43 15.41
CA GLY A 318 -3.99 14.12 14.33
C GLY A 318 -3.06 15.25 14.73
N SER A 319 -3.10 15.73 15.98
CA SER A 319 -2.36 16.95 16.39
C SER A 319 -0.85 16.87 16.13
N ARG A 320 -0.24 15.70 16.37
CA ARG A 320 1.18 15.48 16.11
C ARG A 320 1.48 15.33 14.60
N ILE A 321 0.53 14.78 13.86
CA ILE A 321 0.60 14.69 12.39
C ILE A 321 0.55 16.10 11.78
N ASP A 322 -0.33 16.98 12.31
CA ASP A 322 -0.41 18.37 11.87
C ASP A 322 0.92 19.10 12.05
N LYS A 323 1.56 18.93 13.21
CA LYS A 323 2.89 19.50 13.47
C LYS A 323 3.95 19.01 12.48
N ALA A 324 3.88 17.74 12.06
CA ALA A 324 4.82 17.22 11.07
C ALA A 324 4.60 17.82 9.67
N PHE A 325 3.35 18.08 9.30
CA PHE A 325 3.07 18.83 8.07
C PHE A 325 3.53 20.29 8.18
N ASP A 326 3.29 20.95 9.33
CA ASP A 326 3.74 22.33 9.57
C ASP A 326 5.27 22.45 9.54
N PHE A 327 5.99 21.50 10.15
CA PHE A 327 7.45 21.40 10.09
C PHE A 327 7.98 21.36 8.67
N LEU A 328 7.33 20.58 7.77
CA LEU A 328 7.77 20.46 6.39
C LEU A 328 7.27 21.61 5.49
N GLN A 329 6.27 22.38 5.92
CA GLN A 329 5.63 23.41 5.10
C GLN A 329 6.59 24.51 4.68
N GLU A 330 7.42 25.00 5.59
CA GLU A 330 8.41 26.03 5.33
C GLU A 330 9.38 25.58 4.22
N PHE A 331 9.88 24.37 4.34
CA PHE A 331 10.84 23.80 3.39
C PHE A 331 10.18 23.48 2.03
N ALA A 332 8.92 23.08 2.03
CA ALA A 332 8.17 22.90 0.79
C ALA A 332 7.97 24.23 0.03
N ALA A 333 7.84 25.32 0.76
CA ALA A 333 7.71 26.67 0.19
C ALA A 333 9.07 27.27 -0.20
N GLN A 334 10.10 27.04 0.60
CA GLN A 334 11.45 27.61 0.45
C GLN A 334 12.52 26.50 0.56
N PRO A 335 12.75 25.73 -0.53
CA PRO A 335 13.69 24.63 -0.53
C PRO A 335 15.12 24.98 -0.11
N GLU A 336 15.53 26.21 -0.38
CA GLU A 336 16.83 26.76 -0.02
C GLU A 336 17.04 26.91 1.49
N ALA A 337 15.97 26.97 2.27
CA ALA A 337 16.02 27.00 3.73
C ALA A 337 16.23 25.61 4.35
N TYR A 338 16.13 24.53 3.53
CA TYR A 338 16.22 23.16 4.03
C TYR A 338 17.65 22.80 4.43
N SER A 339 17.88 22.63 5.72
CA SER A 339 19.19 22.34 6.27
C SER A 339 19.62 20.85 6.24
N TYR A 340 18.69 19.97 5.89
CA TYR A 340 18.92 18.53 5.81
C TYR A 340 19.31 18.12 4.37
N LYS A 341 19.81 16.89 4.21
CA LYS A 341 20.20 16.38 2.89
C LYS A 341 18.98 16.08 2.01
N GLN A 342 19.03 16.49 0.77
CA GLN A 342 18.06 16.10 -0.28
C GLN A 342 18.82 16.04 -1.61
N ILE A 343 19.38 14.87 -1.95
CA ILE A 343 20.25 14.70 -3.11
C ILE A 343 19.51 14.59 -4.44
N SER A 344 18.20 14.27 -4.41
CA SER A 344 17.39 14.10 -5.62
C SER A 344 15.89 14.20 -5.34
N GLY A 345 15.07 14.30 -6.40
CA GLY A 345 13.62 14.11 -6.33
C GLY A 345 12.83 15.26 -5.72
N TRP A 346 13.39 16.46 -5.57
CA TRP A 346 12.77 17.59 -4.87
C TRP A 346 11.36 17.92 -5.40
N ASP A 347 11.21 18.08 -6.71
CA ASP A 347 9.92 18.46 -7.31
C ASP A 347 8.83 17.40 -7.11
N ILE A 348 9.24 16.13 -7.15
CA ILE A 348 8.32 15.00 -6.96
C ILE A 348 7.84 14.97 -5.51
N CYS A 349 8.75 14.99 -4.53
CA CYS A 349 8.38 14.91 -3.12
C CYS A 349 7.64 16.17 -2.63
N LYS A 350 7.94 17.34 -3.17
CA LYS A 350 7.16 18.56 -2.94
C LYS A 350 5.72 18.41 -3.44
N LYS A 351 5.53 17.85 -4.63
CA LYS A 351 4.18 17.55 -5.15
C LYS A 351 3.45 16.56 -4.23
N ASP A 352 4.13 15.50 -3.82
CA ASP A 352 3.57 14.50 -2.92
C ASP A 352 3.19 15.11 -1.57
N TYR A 353 4.01 16.01 -1.01
CA TYR A 353 3.69 16.75 0.20
C TYR A 353 2.34 17.47 0.09
N TYR A 354 2.11 18.23 -1.00
CA TYR A 354 0.85 18.96 -1.18
C TYR A 354 -0.34 18.04 -1.41
N ILE A 355 -0.13 16.90 -2.06
CA ILE A 355 -1.16 15.85 -2.19
C ILE A 355 -1.57 15.36 -0.80
N GLN A 356 -0.60 14.99 0.06
CA GLN A 356 -0.90 14.49 1.40
C GLN A 356 -1.52 15.58 2.30
N LEU A 357 -1.04 16.80 2.22
CA LEU A 357 -1.63 17.94 2.93
C LEU A 357 -3.11 18.17 2.53
N SER A 358 -3.43 18.04 1.24
CA SER A 358 -4.82 18.11 0.76
C SER A 358 -5.69 16.99 1.34
N ARG A 359 -5.15 15.76 1.41
CA ARG A 359 -5.83 14.61 2.00
C ARG A 359 -6.10 14.81 3.49
N VAL A 360 -5.12 15.31 4.24
CA VAL A 360 -5.26 15.65 5.66
C VAL A 360 -6.35 16.69 5.89
N LYS A 361 -6.43 17.74 5.06
CA LYS A 361 -7.49 18.74 5.14
C LYS A 361 -8.90 18.15 5.00
N LYS A 362 -9.04 17.03 4.27
CA LYS A 362 -10.31 16.30 4.16
C LYS A 362 -10.62 15.45 5.41
N LEU A 363 -9.59 14.96 6.11
CA LEU A 363 -9.74 14.20 7.36
C LEU A 363 -10.11 15.10 8.57
N ARG A 364 -9.82 16.39 8.51
CA ARG A 364 -10.16 17.38 9.55
C ARG A 364 -11.64 17.84 9.51
N LYS A 365 -12.38 17.49 8.44
CA LYS A 365 -13.80 17.82 8.25
C LYS A 365 -14.72 16.74 8.76
#